data_941a9ffeec2abb665a11d13a776499bf
#
_entry.id   941a9ffeec2abb665a11d13a776499bf
#
_cell.length_a   1.000
_cell.length_b   1.000
_cell.length_c   1.000
_cell.angle_alpha   90.00
_cell.angle_beta   90.00
_cell.angle_gamma   90.00
#
_symmetry.space_group_name_H-M   'P 1'
#
loop_
_entity.id
_entity.type
_entity.pdbx_description
1 polymer ?
#
loop_
_entity_poly.entity_id
_entity_poly.type
_entity_poly.pdbx_seq_one_letter_code
_entity_poly.pdbx_strand_id
1 'polypeptide(L)'
;MLTLNQVSYRWPNAADDCLRNISLELLEGEWLALTGDNGAGKSTLLRIMAGLLTPSSGTITVQNRAIAQLKNRERARVLGVLFQEAENQIFHSKVAEEVAFGLRLQKLPATEIAQRTTAALQLCQLEDVADSHPLDLHTAQRRMVAVASLEALKPAILLLDEPSRHFDAHWLGVFENWLAVCRTRGASVVAISHDAAFTQRHFSRIVRLHNKNLMPSDMPPQASSPA
;
A
#
# COMPACT_ATOMS: atom_id res chain seq x y z
N MET A 1 -9.30 1.96 10.68
CA MET A 1 -8.71 0.94 11.56
C MET A 1 -8.66 -0.41 10.86
N LEU A 2 -7.52 -1.10 10.92
CA LEU A 2 -7.30 -2.48 10.43
C LEU A 2 -6.79 -3.31 11.61
N THR A 3 -7.41 -4.46 11.88
CA THR A 3 -7.03 -5.30 13.03
C THR A 3 -6.82 -6.74 12.58
N LEU A 4 -5.71 -7.31 12.96
CA LEU A 4 -5.39 -8.72 12.86
C LEU A 4 -5.46 -9.33 14.26
N ASN A 5 -6.16 -10.44 14.42
CA ASN A 5 -6.26 -11.15 15.70
C ASN A 5 -5.84 -12.60 15.53
N GLN A 6 -4.69 -12.95 16.12
CA GLN A 6 -4.09 -14.30 16.15
C GLN A 6 -4.01 -14.93 14.74
N VAL A 7 -3.65 -14.15 13.74
CA VAL A 7 -3.56 -14.59 12.34
C VAL A 7 -2.36 -15.51 12.15
N SER A 8 -2.60 -16.71 11.62
CA SER A 8 -1.56 -17.62 11.16
C SER A 8 -1.77 -17.95 9.68
N TYR A 9 -0.69 -18.24 8.99
CA TYR A 9 -0.74 -18.62 7.59
C TYR A 9 0.30 -19.66 7.22
N ARG A 10 -0.15 -20.66 6.46
CA ARG A 10 0.69 -21.69 5.87
C ARG A 10 0.42 -21.74 4.36
N TRP A 11 1.50 -21.76 3.58
CA TRP A 11 1.38 -21.97 2.15
C TRP A 11 0.89 -23.38 1.83
N PRO A 12 0.12 -23.60 0.77
CA PRO A 12 -0.23 -24.93 0.30
C PRO A 12 1.04 -25.79 0.15
N ASN A 13 0.99 -27.02 0.65
CA ASN A 13 2.10 -28.00 0.62
C ASN A 13 3.36 -27.61 1.44
N ALA A 14 3.34 -26.54 2.22
CA ALA A 14 4.43 -26.25 3.13
C ALA A 14 4.31 -27.07 4.42
N ALA A 15 5.45 -27.55 4.92
CA ALA A 15 5.49 -28.28 6.20
C ALA A 15 5.22 -27.36 7.40
N ASP A 16 5.66 -26.11 7.31
CA ASP A 16 5.63 -25.14 8.40
C ASP A 16 4.78 -23.91 8.09
N ASP A 17 4.33 -23.21 9.15
CA ASP A 17 3.68 -21.91 9.02
C ASP A 17 4.66 -20.85 8.52
N CYS A 18 4.17 -19.99 7.65
CA CYS A 18 4.87 -18.77 7.21
C CYS A 18 4.71 -17.66 8.27
N LEU A 19 3.51 -17.57 8.86
CA LEU A 19 3.16 -16.61 9.91
C LEU A 19 2.46 -17.36 11.06
N ARG A 20 2.72 -16.93 12.31
CA ARG A 20 2.17 -17.59 13.49
C ARG A 20 1.63 -16.58 14.50
N ASN A 21 0.35 -16.70 14.84
CA ASN A 21 -0.32 -15.92 15.88
C ASN A 21 -0.08 -14.40 15.79
N ILE A 22 -0.12 -13.85 14.57
CA ILE A 22 0.09 -12.41 14.32
C ILE A 22 -1.11 -11.64 14.85
N SER A 23 -0.86 -10.76 15.81
CA SER A 23 -1.84 -9.77 16.27
C SER A 23 -1.27 -8.37 16.04
N LEU A 24 -2.02 -7.52 15.34
CA LEU A 24 -1.61 -6.18 14.96
C LEU A 24 -2.84 -5.30 14.83
N GLU A 25 -2.76 -4.09 15.35
CA GLU A 25 -3.75 -3.04 15.15
C GLU A 25 -3.08 -1.86 14.45
N LEU A 26 -3.72 -1.36 13.39
CA LEU A 26 -3.39 -0.11 12.72
C LEU A 26 -4.52 0.88 13.00
N LEU A 27 -4.21 1.95 13.69
CA LEU A 27 -5.16 3.01 14.03
C LEU A 27 -5.43 3.93 12.83
N GLU A 28 -6.48 4.73 12.91
CA GLU A 28 -6.76 5.75 11.88
C GLU A 28 -5.65 6.81 11.85
N GLY A 29 -5.18 7.13 10.64
CA GLY A 29 -4.08 8.07 10.43
C GLY A 29 -2.70 7.56 10.86
N GLU A 30 -2.60 6.34 11.39
CA GLU A 30 -1.32 5.76 11.81
C GLU A 30 -0.48 5.32 10.62
N TRP A 31 0.83 5.55 10.71
CA TRP A 31 1.84 5.11 9.74
C TRP A 31 2.79 4.12 10.39
N LEU A 32 2.71 2.86 9.97
CA LEU A 32 3.44 1.73 10.53
C LEU A 32 4.40 1.16 9.49
N ALA A 33 5.68 1.02 9.85
CA ALA A 33 6.65 0.29 9.06
C ALA A 33 6.77 -1.16 9.53
N LEU A 34 6.72 -2.10 8.58
CA LEU A 34 6.95 -3.51 8.80
C LEU A 34 8.34 -3.88 8.30
N THR A 35 9.23 -4.21 9.21
CA THR A 35 10.62 -4.59 8.93
C THR A 35 10.84 -6.10 9.17
N GLY A 36 12.01 -6.60 8.82
CA GLY A 36 12.40 -8.01 9.05
C GLY A 36 13.22 -8.56 7.90
N ASP A 37 13.80 -9.73 8.11
CA ASP A 37 14.71 -10.37 7.15
C ASP A 37 13.99 -10.77 5.84
N ASN A 38 14.77 -10.96 4.77
CA ASN A 38 14.23 -11.50 3.53
C ASN A 38 13.66 -12.90 3.78
N GLY A 39 12.47 -13.17 3.22
CA GLY A 39 11.78 -14.45 3.45
C GLY A 39 11.03 -14.55 4.79
N ALA A 40 11.07 -13.54 5.67
CA ALA A 40 10.37 -13.59 6.96
C ALA A 40 8.83 -13.65 6.85
N GLY A 41 8.25 -13.37 5.66
CA GLY A 41 6.81 -13.40 5.44
C GLY A 41 6.14 -12.02 5.37
N LYS A 42 6.90 -10.93 5.27
CA LYS A 42 6.36 -9.55 5.23
C LYS A 42 5.35 -9.34 4.11
N SER A 43 5.72 -9.66 2.86
CA SER A 43 4.80 -9.52 1.71
C SER A 43 3.61 -10.47 1.80
N THR A 44 3.78 -11.64 2.44
CA THR A 44 2.68 -12.55 2.74
C THR A 44 1.70 -11.90 3.72
N LEU A 45 2.21 -11.30 4.80
CA LEU A 45 1.39 -10.59 5.78
C LEU A 45 0.63 -9.42 5.13
N LEU A 46 1.30 -8.64 4.27
CA LEU A 46 0.67 -7.54 3.55
C LEU A 46 -0.45 -8.04 2.62
N ARG A 47 -0.26 -9.15 1.91
CA ARG A 47 -1.31 -9.76 1.07
C ARG A 47 -2.49 -10.27 1.90
N ILE A 48 -2.24 -10.77 3.09
CA ILE A 48 -3.28 -11.18 4.05
C ILE A 48 -4.05 -9.95 4.55
N MET A 49 -3.37 -8.86 4.90
CA MET A 49 -3.99 -7.56 5.26
C MET A 49 -4.86 -7.02 4.12
N ALA A 50 -4.44 -7.22 2.87
CA ALA A 50 -5.20 -6.83 1.69
C ALA A 50 -6.42 -7.75 1.40
N GLY A 51 -6.55 -8.87 2.11
CA GLY A 51 -7.55 -9.89 1.84
C GLY A 51 -7.35 -10.64 0.53
N LEU A 52 -6.11 -10.67 0.02
CA LEU A 52 -5.71 -11.42 -1.17
C LEU A 52 -5.32 -12.86 -0.84
N LEU A 53 -4.95 -13.10 0.40
CA LEU A 53 -4.73 -14.44 0.97
C LEU A 53 -5.65 -14.62 2.17
N THR A 54 -6.24 -15.81 2.27
CA THR A 54 -7.07 -16.19 3.41
C THR A 54 -6.17 -16.80 4.49
N PRO A 55 -6.18 -16.30 5.72
CA PRO A 55 -5.39 -16.87 6.80
C PRO A 55 -5.82 -18.30 7.11
N SER A 56 -4.90 -19.15 7.57
CA SER A 56 -5.18 -20.52 8.03
C SER A 56 -5.94 -20.52 9.36
N SER A 57 -5.71 -19.50 10.19
CA SER A 57 -6.45 -19.25 11.44
C SER A 57 -6.40 -17.77 11.80
N GLY A 58 -7.24 -17.37 12.75
CA GLY A 58 -7.37 -15.97 13.18
C GLY A 58 -8.35 -15.17 12.32
N THR A 59 -8.47 -13.89 12.61
CA THR A 59 -9.42 -13.00 11.93
C THR A 59 -8.79 -11.67 11.56
N ILE A 60 -9.31 -11.06 10.48
CA ILE A 60 -8.92 -9.73 10.03
C ILE A 60 -10.17 -8.89 9.89
N THR A 61 -10.15 -7.70 10.47
CA THR A 61 -11.22 -6.74 10.32
C THR A 61 -10.71 -5.42 9.77
N VAL A 62 -11.51 -4.79 8.92
CA VAL A 62 -11.31 -3.46 8.36
C VAL A 62 -12.54 -2.64 8.66
N GLN A 63 -12.38 -1.49 9.34
CA GLN A 63 -13.51 -0.66 9.78
C GLN A 63 -14.59 -1.49 10.51
N ASN A 64 -14.15 -2.35 11.44
CA ASN A 64 -14.98 -3.28 12.23
C ASN A 64 -15.78 -4.33 11.44
N ARG A 65 -15.47 -4.52 10.14
CA ARG A 65 -16.07 -5.58 9.30
C ARG A 65 -15.03 -6.63 8.96
N ALA A 66 -15.38 -7.90 9.04
CA ALA A 66 -14.48 -8.98 8.63
C ALA A 66 -14.12 -8.84 7.15
N ILE A 67 -12.82 -8.84 6.83
CA ILE A 67 -12.33 -8.63 5.46
C ILE A 67 -12.86 -9.70 4.50
N ALA A 68 -13.06 -10.93 4.99
CA ALA A 68 -13.62 -12.03 4.21
C ALA A 68 -15.08 -11.80 3.77
N GLN A 69 -15.82 -10.91 4.46
CA GLN A 69 -17.21 -10.57 4.13
C GLN A 69 -17.30 -9.40 3.13
N LEU A 70 -16.20 -8.66 2.92
CA LEU A 70 -16.17 -7.55 1.99
C LEU A 70 -16.05 -8.07 0.55
N LYS A 71 -16.94 -7.61 -0.32
CA LYS A 71 -16.79 -7.81 -1.77
C LYS A 71 -15.54 -7.07 -2.28
N ASN A 72 -14.94 -7.55 -3.35
CA ASN A 72 -13.74 -6.94 -3.93
C ASN A 72 -13.87 -5.43 -4.14
N ARG A 73 -15.03 -4.96 -4.60
CA ARG A 73 -15.33 -3.55 -4.80
C ARG A 73 -15.36 -2.75 -3.49
N GLU A 74 -15.90 -3.32 -2.42
CA GLU A 74 -15.93 -2.68 -1.10
C GLU A 74 -14.53 -2.60 -0.51
N ARG A 75 -13.75 -3.69 -0.65
CA ARG A 75 -12.34 -3.73 -0.25
C ARG A 75 -11.51 -2.66 -0.95
N ALA A 76 -11.61 -2.57 -2.28
CA ALA A 76 -10.88 -1.59 -3.09
C ALA A 76 -11.24 -0.12 -2.80
N ARG A 77 -12.34 0.16 -2.13
CA ARG A 77 -12.69 1.50 -1.63
C ARG A 77 -11.92 1.88 -0.37
N VAL A 78 -11.58 0.89 0.43
CA VAL A 78 -10.98 1.11 1.76
C VAL A 78 -9.48 0.83 1.75
N LEU A 79 -9.05 -0.18 1.00
CA LEU A 79 -7.67 -0.65 0.94
C LEU A 79 -7.07 -0.37 -0.44
N GLY A 80 -5.94 0.32 -0.47
CA GLY A 80 -5.08 0.46 -1.64
C GLY A 80 -3.78 -0.32 -1.43
N VAL A 81 -3.31 -1.02 -2.45
CA VAL A 81 -2.08 -1.82 -2.36
C VAL A 81 -1.11 -1.40 -3.46
N LEU A 82 0.11 -1.05 -3.06
CA LEU A 82 1.24 -0.88 -3.97
C LEU A 82 2.18 -2.07 -3.78
N PHE A 83 2.24 -2.95 -4.74
CA PHE A 83 3.13 -4.12 -4.68
C PHE A 83 4.56 -3.76 -5.05
N GLN A 84 5.50 -4.64 -4.71
CA GLN A 84 6.92 -4.44 -5.00
C GLN A 84 7.21 -4.21 -6.50
N GLU A 85 6.48 -4.89 -7.37
CA GLU A 85 6.58 -4.78 -8.84
C GLU A 85 5.25 -4.26 -9.42
N ALA A 86 4.76 -3.14 -8.89
CA ALA A 86 3.48 -2.54 -9.27
C ALA A 86 3.42 -2.18 -10.76
N GLU A 87 4.56 -1.81 -11.34
CA GLU A 87 4.74 -1.53 -12.76
C GLU A 87 4.42 -2.72 -13.68
N ASN A 88 4.52 -3.94 -13.18
CA ASN A 88 4.19 -5.17 -13.94
C ASN A 88 2.67 -5.52 -13.87
N GLN A 89 1.89 -4.75 -13.14
CA GLN A 89 0.45 -4.98 -12.96
C GLN A 89 -0.42 -4.05 -13.82
N ILE A 90 0.20 -3.21 -14.62
CA ILE A 90 -0.47 -2.29 -15.56
C ILE A 90 -0.90 -3.09 -16.79
N PHE A 91 -2.16 -2.96 -17.20
CA PHE A 91 -2.73 -3.74 -18.30
C PHE A 91 -3.51 -2.92 -19.33
N HIS A 92 -3.77 -1.63 -19.10
CA HIS A 92 -4.38 -0.76 -20.09
C HIS A 92 -3.36 -0.20 -21.07
N SER A 93 -3.83 0.13 -22.27
CA SER A 93 -3.00 0.69 -23.34
C SER A 93 -2.68 2.17 -23.19
N LYS A 94 -3.37 2.88 -22.27
CA LYS A 94 -3.12 4.29 -21.96
C LYS A 94 -2.99 4.50 -20.45
N VAL A 95 -2.07 5.37 -20.06
CA VAL A 95 -1.86 5.77 -18.66
C VAL A 95 -3.14 6.29 -18.03
N ALA A 96 -3.86 7.21 -18.70
CA ALA A 96 -5.11 7.76 -18.17
C ALA A 96 -6.20 6.68 -17.99
N GLU A 97 -6.24 5.66 -18.84
CA GLU A 97 -7.19 4.56 -18.74
C GLU A 97 -6.88 3.66 -17.53
N GLU A 98 -5.61 3.39 -17.28
CA GLU A 98 -5.15 2.64 -16.11
C GLU A 98 -5.52 3.37 -14.82
N VAL A 99 -5.23 4.67 -14.73
CA VAL A 99 -5.56 5.49 -13.55
C VAL A 99 -7.08 5.56 -13.33
N ALA A 100 -7.89 5.66 -14.40
CA ALA A 100 -9.34 5.73 -14.33
C ALA A 100 -10.00 4.37 -14.01
N PHE A 101 -9.32 3.25 -14.19
CA PHE A 101 -9.92 1.92 -14.14
C PHE A 101 -10.63 1.63 -12.82
N GLY A 102 -9.96 1.84 -11.71
CA GLY A 102 -10.55 1.60 -10.38
C GLY A 102 -11.79 2.45 -10.12
N LEU A 103 -11.83 3.69 -10.60
CA LEU A 103 -12.97 4.60 -10.49
C LEU A 103 -14.16 4.10 -11.32
N ARG A 104 -13.90 3.58 -12.53
CA ARG A 104 -14.94 2.96 -13.39
C ARG A 104 -15.53 1.73 -12.72
N LEU A 105 -14.72 0.88 -12.11
CA LEU A 105 -15.19 -0.28 -11.33
C LEU A 105 -16.04 0.14 -10.14
N GLN A 106 -15.80 1.31 -9.56
CA GLN A 106 -16.64 1.88 -8.51
C GLN A 106 -17.94 2.49 -9.04
N LYS A 107 -18.14 2.53 -10.36
CA LYS A 107 -19.32 3.09 -11.04
C LYS A 107 -19.57 4.56 -10.67
N LEU A 108 -18.52 5.35 -10.57
CA LEU A 108 -18.63 6.79 -10.36
C LEU A 108 -19.14 7.50 -11.62
N PRO A 109 -19.73 8.70 -11.50
CA PRO A 109 -20.11 9.53 -12.65
C PRO A 109 -18.90 9.85 -13.53
N ALA A 110 -19.10 9.95 -14.85
CA ALA A 110 -18.04 10.20 -15.82
C ALA A 110 -17.26 11.50 -15.53
N THR A 111 -17.96 12.54 -15.08
CA THR A 111 -17.36 13.82 -14.69
C THR A 111 -16.42 13.68 -13.50
N GLU A 112 -16.81 12.91 -12.48
CA GLU A 112 -16.00 12.64 -11.30
C GLU A 112 -14.77 11.78 -11.66
N ILE A 113 -14.95 10.76 -12.52
CA ILE A 113 -13.85 9.94 -13.03
C ILE A 113 -12.82 10.83 -13.73
N ALA A 114 -13.25 11.71 -14.65
CA ALA A 114 -12.36 12.61 -15.37
C ALA A 114 -11.60 13.53 -14.40
N GLN A 115 -12.30 14.19 -13.48
CA GLN A 115 -11.71 15.11 -12.51
C GLN A 115 -10.66 14.42 -11.63
N ARG A 116 -10.99 13.23 -11.05
CA ARG A 116 -10.07 12.50 -10.18
C ARG A 116 -8.86 11.95 -10.94
N THR A 117 -9.07 11.50 -12.17
CA THR A 117 -7.99 11.01 -13.04
C THR A 117 -7.02 12.15 -13.36
N THR A 118 -7.52 13.32 -13.82
CA THR A 118 -6.68 14.48 -14.10
C THR A 118 -5.90 14.93 -12.86
N ALA A 119 -6.56 15.07 -11.72
CA ALA A 119 -5.91 15.46 -10.48
C ALA A 119 -4.82 14.47 -10.02
N ALA A 120 -5.06 13.16 -10.20
CA ALA A 120 -4.08 12.15 -9.86
C ALA A 120 -2.86 12.17 -10.80
N LEU A 121 -3.08 12.35 -12.10
CA LEU A 121 -2.01 12.53 -13.08
C LEU A 121 -1.16 13.75 -12.77
N GLN A 122 -1.79 14.89 -12.45
CA GLN A 122 -1.10 16.12 -12.06
C GLN A 122 -0.23 15.93 -10.82
N LEU A 123 -0.78 15.38 -9.76
CA LEU A 123 -0.03 15.15 -8.52
C LEU A 123 1.16 14.22 -8.73
N CYS A 124 1.02 13.24 -9.64
CA CYS A 124 2.06 12.26 -9.96
C CYS A 124 2.96 12.68 -11.13
N GLN A 125 2.81 13.91 -11.68
CA GLN A 125 3.59 14.43 -12.82
C GLN A 125 3.56 13.50 -14.05
N LEU A 126 2.37 13.07 -14.43
CA LEU A 126 2.13 12.14 -15.54
C LEU A 126 1.22 12.74 -16.64
N GLU A 127 0.93 14.07 -16.61
CA GLU A 127 0.02 14.70 -17.57
C GLU A 127 0.51 14.55 -19.01
N ASP A 128 1.80 14.78 -19.24
CA ASP A 128 2.40 14.75 -20.58
C ASP A 128 2.41 13.34 -21.20
N VAL A 129 2.25 12.31 -20.38
CA VAL A 129 2.24 10.91 -20.80
C VAL A 129 0.88 10.23 -20.64
N ALA A 130 -0.18 11.00 -20.37
CA ALA A 130 -1.52 10.47 -20.10
C ALA A 130 -2.07 9.59 -21.24
N ASP A 131 -1.78 9.91 -22.48
CA ASP A 131 -2.18 9.17 -23.67
C ASP A 131 -1.14 8.13 -24.14
N SER A 132 0.03 8.09 -23.52
CA SER A 132 1.11 7.15 -23.86
C SER A 132 0.77 5.73 -23.41
N HIS A 133 1.37 4.75 -24.10
CA HIS A 133 1.30 3.37 -23.64
C HIS A 133 2.23 3.19 -22.42
N PRO A 134 1.77 2.60 -21.31
CA PRO A 134 2.59 2.46 -20.10
C PRO A 134 3.91 1.70 -20.32
N LEU A 135 3.98 0.78 -21.28
CA LEU A 135 5.22 0.06 -21.59
C LEU A 135 6.29 0.95 -22.25
N ASP A 136 5.92 2.09 -22.83
CA ASP A 136 6.86 3.05 -23.41
C ASP A 136 7.52 3.94 -22.34
N LEU A 137 7.00 3.91 -21.11
CA LEU A 137 7.52 4.67 -19.99
C LEU A 137 8.71 3.95 -19.34
N HIS A 138 9.63 4.70 -18.75
CA HIS A 138 10.67 4.10 -17.90
C HIS A 138 10.09 3.60 -16.56
N THR A 139 10.83 2.73 -15.88
CA THR A 139 10.36 1.99 -14.69
C THR A 139 9.77 2.89 -13.60
N ALA A 140 10.41 4.03 -13.28
CA ALA A 140 9.92 4.94 -12.25
C ALA A 140 8.58 5.59 -12.64
N GLN A 141 8.42 6.03 -13.91
CA GLN A 141 7.14 6.54 -14.39
C GLN A 141 6.04 5.47 -14.33
N ARG A 142 6.32 4.25 -14.79
CA ARG A 142 5.34 3.14 -14.69
C ARG A 142 4.92 2.90 -13.24
N ARG A 143 5.88 2.94 -12.31
CA ARG A 143 5.56 2.81 -10.89
C ARG A 143 4.68 3.96 -10.40
N MET A 144 4.93 5.19 -10.87
CA MET A 144 4.07 6.34 -10.56
C MET A 144 2.68 6.23 -11.18
N VAL A 145 2.47 5.52 -12.29
CA VAL A 145 1.12 5.21 -12.81
C VAL A 145 0.32 4.39 -11.80
N ALA A 146 0.94 3.39 -11.16
CA ALA A 146 0.28 2.63 -10.10
C ALA A 146 -0.03 3.52 -8.88
N VAL A 147 0.87 4.44 -8.52
CA VAL A 147 0.63 5.43 -7.45
C VAL A 147 -0.53 6.38 -7.83
N ALA A 148 -0.59 6.86 -9.07
CA ALA A 148 -1.69 7.69 -9.56
C ALA A 148 -3.04 6.97 -9.51
N SER A 149 -3.06 5.66 -9.79
CA SER A 149 -4.27 4.84 -9.64
C SER A 149 -4.75 4.77 -8.18
N LEU A 150 -3.82 4.69 -7.21
CA LEU A 150 -4.14 4.76 -5.79
C LEU A 150 -4.60 6.17 -5.39
N GLU A 151 -3.98 7.22 -5.92
CA GLU A 151 -4.40 8.61 -5.66
C GLU A 151 -5.81 8.87 -6.20
N ALA A 152 -6.13 8.41 -7.39
CA ALA A 152 -7.48 8.56 -7.96
C ALA A 152 -8.54 7.90 -7.06
N LEU A 153 -8.25 6.73 -6.50
CA LEU A 153 -9.16 5.98 -5.63
C LEU A 153 -9.26 6.57 -4.21
N LYS A 154 -8.19 7.16 -3.69
CA LYS A 154 -8.08 7.73 -2.33
C LYS A 154 -8.52 6.77 -1.23
N PRO A 155 -7.95 5.56 -1.14
CA PRO A 155 -8.31 4.62 -0.09
C PRO A 155 -7.93 5.15 1.30
N ALA A 156 -8.68 4.74 2.32
CA ALA A 156 -8.40 5.14 3.70
C ALA A 156 -7.15 4.45 4.27
N ILE A 157 -6.80 3.28 3.76
CA ILE A 157 -5.66 2.49 4.21
C ILE A 157 -4.79 2.15 3.00
N LEU A 158 -3.50 2.41 3.09
CA LEU A 158 -2.49 2.07 2.09
C LEU A 158 -1.58 0.97 2.61
N LEU A 159 -1.39 -0.05 1.79
CA LEU A 159 -0.48 -1.16 2.03
C LEU A 159 0.62 -1.10 0.96
N LEU A 160 1.84 -0.78 1.35
CA LEU A 160 2.94 -0.46 0.42
C LEU A 160 4.07 -1.48 0.59
N ASP A 161 4.43 -2.18 -0.48
CA ASP A 161 5.55 -3.14 -0.49
C ASP A 161 6.76 -2.52 -1.20
N GLU A 162 7.84 -2.20 -0.47
CA GLU A 162 9.07 -1.54 -0.92
C GLU A 162 8.78 -0.27 -1.77
N PRO A 163 8.03 0.70 -1.20
CA PRO A 163 7.46 1.78 -2.01
C PRO A 163 8.49 2.74 -2.61
N SER A 164 9.63 2.97 -1.95
CA SER A 164 10.70 3.87 -2.42
C SER A 164 11.63 3.24 -3.46
N ARG A 165 11.49 1.94 -3.73
CA ARG A 165 12.38 1.20 -4.61
C ARG A 165 12.22 1.63 -6.08
N HIS A 166 13.32 1.65 -6.83
CA HIS A 166 13.40 1.97 -8.26
C HIS A 166 13.09 3.44 -8.63
N PHE A 167 13.00 4.33 -7.66
CA PHE A 167 12.94 5.76 -7.92
C PHE A 167 14.36 6.37 -7.90
N ASP A 168 14.62 7.26 -8.85
CA ASP A 168 15.71 8.24 -8.76
C ASP A 168 15.31 9.39 -7.82
N ALA A 169 16.19 10.35 -7.62
CA ALA A 169 15.94 11.47 -6.72
C ALA A 169 14.71 12.31 -7.10
N HIS A 170 14.45 12.50 -8.40
CA HIS A 170 13.29 13.26 -8.87
C HIS A 170 11.99 12.51 -8.54
N TRP A 171 11.87 11.26 -8.99
CA TRP A 171 10.66 10.47 -8.78
C TRP A 171 10.41 10.10 -7.33
N LEU A 172 11.49 9.97 -6.54
CA LEU A 172 11.35 9.82 -5.09
C LEU A 172 10.72 11.07 -4.47
N GLY A 173 11.12 12.27 -4.91
CA GLY A 173 10.51 13.52 -4.46
C GLY A 173 9.03 13.63 -4.82
N VAL A 174 8.65 13.23 -6.04
CA VAL A 174 7.22 13.18 -6.45
C VAL A 174 6.43 12.18 -5.59
N PHE A 175 7.00 11.01 -5.35
CA PHE A 175 6.38 10.00 -4.49
C PHE A 175 6.24 10.46 -3.03
N GLU A 176 7.26 11.09 -2.46
CA GLU A 176 7.22 11.64 -1.08
C GLU A 176 6.19 12.79 -0.97
N ASN A 177 6.04 13.61 -2.01
CA ASN A 177 4.97 14.62 -2.07
C ASN A 177 3.57 13.97 -2.05
N TRP A 178 3.35 12.91 -2.81
CA TRP A 178 2.11 12.13 -2.74
C TRP A 178 1.87 11.54 -1.35
N LEU A 179 2.89 11.02 -0.69
CA LEU A 179 2.79 10.54 0.69
C LEU A 179 2.38 11.67 1.66
N ALA A 180 2.93 12.89 1.47
CA ALA A 180 2.53 14.04 2.29
C ALA A 180 1.05 14.39 2.10
N VAL A 181 0.53 14.35 0.87
CA VAL A 181 -0.90 14.51 0.58
C VAL A 181 -1.73 13.41 1.24
N CYS A 182 -1.27 12.15 1.20
CA CYS A 182 -1.95 11.04 1.89
C CYS A 182 -2.03 11.28 3.40
N ARG A 183 -0.95 11.79 4.00
CA ARG A 183 -0.88 12.12 5.43
C ARG A 183 -1.87 13.23 5.79
N THR A 184 -1.89 14.30 5.01
CA THR A 184 -2.79 15.45 5.24
C THR A 184 -4.26 15.04 5.18
N ARG A 185 -4.63 14.07 4.34
CA ARG A 185 -6.01 13.55 4.28
C ARG A 185 -6.32 12.48 5.34
N GLY A 186 -5.36 12.16 6.23
CA GLY A 186 -5.56 11.19 7.32
C GLY A 186 -5.51 9.71 6.89
N ALA A 187 -4.88 9.39 5.77
CA ALA A 187 -4.72 8.00 5.37
C ALA A 187 -3.81 7.23 6.34
N SER A 188 -4.21 6.02 6.69
CA SER A 188 -3.38 5.08 7.46
C SER A 188 -2.48 4.30 6.51
N VAL A 189 -1.24 4.01 6.91
CA VAL A 189 -0.27 3.34 6.03
C VAL A 189 0.42 2.20 6.76
N VAL A 190 0.50 1.04 6.12
CA VAL A 190 1.48 -0.02 6.45
C VAL A 190 2.46 -0.12 5.28
N ALA A 191 3.75 0.06 5.54
CA ALA A 191 4.76 -0.13 4.51
C ALA A 191 5.81 -1.15 4.93
N ILE A 192 6.19 -2.01 3.99
CA ILE A 192 7.40 -2.82 4.07
C ILE A 192 8.52 -1.98 3.46
N SER A 193 9.62 -1.78 4.19
CA SER A 193 10.79 -1.12 3.65
C SER A 193 12.07 -1.62 4.30
N HIS A 194 13.12 -1.71 3.50
CA HIS A 194 14.49 -1.96 3.94
C HIS A 194 15.31 -0.66 4.02
N ASP A 195 14.77 0.47 3.56
CA ASP A 195 15.39 1.78 3.66
C ASP A 195 15.12 2.38 5.05
N ALA A 196 16.15 2.34 5.90
CA ALA A 196 16.04 2.85 7.27
C ALA A 196 15.79 4.37 7.30
N ALA A 197 16.40 5.15 6.37
CA ALA A 197 16.23 6.59 6.31
C ALA A 197 14.80 6.97 5.89
N PHE A 198 14.25 6.28 4.89
CA PHE A 198 12.85 6.42 4.48
C PHE A 198 11.90 6.05 5.63
N THR A 199 12.17 4.92 6.29
CA THR A 199 11.35 4.43 7.41
C THR A 199 11.32 5.43 8.57
N GLN A 200 12.48 5.92 9.00
CA GLN A 200 12.59 6.90 10.09
C GLN A 200 11.89 8.23 9.76
N ARG A 201 11.92 8.66 8.50
CA ARG A 201 11.33 9.92 8.05
C ARG A 201 9.82 9.89 8.02
N HIS A 202 9.25 8.74 7.63
CA HIS A 202 7.83 8.68 7.31
C HIS A 202 6.97 7.91 8.32
N PHE A 203 7.53 7.05 9.17
CA PHE A 203 6.73 6.15 10.00
C PHE A 203 6.92 6.41 11.49
N SER A 204 5.81 6.54 12.22
CA SER A 204 5.80 6.80 13.65
C SER A 204 5.95 5.53 14.48
N ARG A 205 5.65 4.36 13.90
CA ARG A 205 5.74 3.07 14.56
C ARG A 205 6.44 2.06 13.65
N ILE A 206 7.35 1.29 14.23
CA ILE A 206 8.08 0.25 13.53
C ILE A 206 7.82 -1.08 14.24
N VAL A 207 7.45 -2.10 13.51
CA VAL A 207 7.34 -3.48 13.99
C VAL A 207 8.24 -4.39 13.17
N ARG A 208 8.84 -5.38 13.80
CA ARG A 208 9.70 -6.33 13.12
C ARG A 208 9.05 -7.71 13.05
N LEU A 209 8.98 -8.27 11.85
CA LEU A 209 8.62 -9.66 11.66
C LEU A 209 9.88 -10.53 11.79
N HIS A 210 9.93 -11.35 12.82
CA HIS A 210 11.05 -12.22 13.12
C HIS A 210 10.53 -13.58 13.61
N ASN A 211 11.13 -14.68 13.13
CA ASN A 211 10.72 -16.04 13.49
C ASN A 211 9.19 -16.26 13.41
N LYS A 212 8.57 -15.78 12.30
CA LYS A 212 7.12 -15.95 12.03
C LYS A 212 6.20 -15.13 12.95
N ASN A 213 6.73 -14.32 13.87
CA ASN A 213 5.99 -13.50 14.83
C ASN A 213 6.33 -12.01 14.68
N LEU A 214 5.40 -11.14 15.13
CA LEU A 214 5.66 -9.70 15.23
C LEU A 214 6.30 -9.36 16.58
N MET A 215 7.31 -8.53 16.52
CA MET A 215 7.98 -7.94 17.69
C MET A 215 7.98 -6.44 17.57
N PRO A 216 7.84 -5.68 18.68
CA PRO A 216 8.16 -4.26 18.67
C PRO A 216 9.61 -4.07 18.19
N SER A 217 9.86 -3.03 17.40
CA SER A 217 11.25 -2.70 17.07
C SER A 217 11.89 -1.97 18.25
N ASP A 218 13.11 -2.33 18.60
CA ASP A 218 13.91 -1.66 19.64
C ASP A 218 14.39 -0.25 19.21
N MET A 219 14.00 0.24 18.04
CA MET A 219 14.29 1.61 17.64
C MET A 219 13.39 2.58 18.42
N PRO A 220 13.99 3.53 19.16
CA PRO A 220 13.22 4.53 19.89
C PRO A 220 12.39 5.38 18.90
N PRO A 221 11.15 5.75 19.27
CA PRO A 221 10.39 6.72 18.50
C PRO A 221 11.16 8.03 18.47
N GLN A 222 11.39 8.59 17.29
CA GLN A 222 11.95 9.94 17.20
C GLN A 222 10.96 10.92 17.79
N ALA A 223 11.45 11.74 18.71
CA ALA A 223 10.70 12.85 19.27
C ALA A 223 10.22 13.74 18.12
N SER A 224 8.90 13.95 18.07
CA SER A 224 8.27 14.94 17.21
C SER A 224 8.97 16.29 17.45
N SER A 225 9.68 16.81 16.45
CA SER A 225 10.16 18.20 16.51
C SER A 225 8.95 19.11 16.65
N PRO A 226 8.93 20.02 17.65
CA PRO A 226 7.87 21.02 17.75
C PRO A 226 7.95 21.95 16.54
N ALA A 227 6.78 22.38 16.06
CA ALA A 227 6.53 23.28 14.96
C ALA A 227 7.27 24.63 15.08
#